data_57afa1c8ded5ad3dd3b1d5c8a6ece2fd
#
_entry.id   57afa1c8ded5ad3dd3b1d5c8a6ece2fd
#
_cell.length_a   1.000
_cell.length_b   1.000
_cell.length_c   1.000
_cell.angle_alpha   90.00
_cell.angle_beta   90.00
_cell.angle_gamma   90.00
#
_symmetry.space_group_name_H-M   'P 1'
#
loop_
_entity.id
_entity.type
_entity.pdbx_description
1 polymer ?
#
loop_
_entity_poly.entity_id
_entity_poly.type
_entity_poly.pdbx_seq_one_letter_code
_entity_poly.pdbx_strand_id
1 'polypeptide(L)'
;MKVSVIGGGHGCYAAAVDLTEKGHEVTLWRRDKDLLKSLQDKKTISVLDARGEREVEPASITDDIEAAIKQASVIVIPLPATTHEALAVLTAKLWQDGQVVFLPPGTFGSYIFHKAARDAGNQADVTFAETGTLPYLARKRDTHLVAISGYATRLPTGMFPAKNTDYAFALLQQVYPSIEGIEDALSGALMNAGPIIHTPLILMNAGPLEHFEKWDIHNEGTQSSIRATTDALDAERIAIREAFGYAAPHFPLADHYDAERDEWMYGNVGHEKLHENRDWCEDISLTTHRYMLEDVELGLAFLSSCADYLQLDCPLTNGLLAIGSAINGRDFKQSGRTLHSLGLDQLDRDALKELLHEGL
;
A
#
# COMPACT_ATOMS: atom_id res chain seq x y z
N MET A 1 -18.55 8.87 11.08
CA MET A 1 -18.52 9.53 9.75
C MET A 1 -18.84 8.53 8.67
N LYS A 2 -19.09 9.00 7.43
CA LYS A 2 -19.26 8.12 6.27
C LYS A 2 -17.91 7.79 5.66
N VAL A 3 -17.61 6.51 5.54
CA VAL A 3 -16.36 5.99 5.01
C VAL A 3 -16.64 4.99 3.91
N SER A 4 -15.96 5.07 2.78
CA SER A 4 -16.03 4.06 1.73
C SER A 4 -14.75 3.24 1.67
N VAL A 5 -14.90 1.93 1.51
CA VAL A 5 -13.80 1.00 1.27
C VAL A 5 -13.95 0.46 -0.15
N ILE A 6 -12.96 0.71 -0.99
CA ILE A 6 -13.01 0.35 -2.41
C ILE A 6 -12.19 -0.91 -2.65
N GLY A 7 -12.88 -1.99 -3.06
CA GLY A 7 -12.26 -3.25 -3.43
C GLY A 7 -12.74 -4.46 -2.64
N GLY A 8 -12.11 -5.62 -2.81
CA GLY A 8 -12.56 -6.88 -2.21
C GLY A 8 -11.43 -7.81 -1.79
N GLY A 9 -10.20 -7.28 -1.64
CA GLY A 9 -9.05 -8.01 -1.13
C GLY A 9 -9.00 -8.12 0.39
N HIS A 10 -7.92 -8.67 0.91
CA HIS A 10 -7.68 -8.87 2.35
C HIS A 10 -7.81 -7.57 3.14
N GLY A 11 -7.09 -6.51 2.72
CA GLY A 11 -7.13 -5.20 3.34
C GLY A 11 -8.50 -4.53 3.28
N CYS A 12 -9.27 -4.76 2.19
CA CYS A 12 -10.61 -4.17 2.05
C CYS A 12 -11.59 -4.75 3.06
N TYR A 13 -11.56 -6.07 3.26
CA TYR A 13 -12.41 -6.72 4.27
C TYR A 13 -12.02 -6.32 5.68
N ALA A 14 -10.71 -6.31 5.96
CA ALA A 14 -10.20 -5.87 7.26
C ALA A 14 -10.63 -4.42 7.56
N ALA A 15 -10.47 -3.51 6.59
CA ALA A 15 -10.91 -2.12 6.73
C ALA A 15 -12.44 -2.02 6.93
N ALA A 16 -13.23 -2.76 6.14
CA ALA A 16 -14.68 -2.72 6.25
C ALA A 16 -15.16 -3.14 7.63
N VAL A 17 -14.62 -4.22 8.20
CA VAL A 17 -15.03 -4.71 9.53
C VAL A 17 -14.51 -3.81 10.65
N ASP A 18 -13.23 -3.43 10.64
CA ASP A 18 -12.62 -2.60 11.68
C ASP A 18 -13.29 -1.23 11.80
N LEU A 19 -13.51 -0.57 10.65
CA LEU A 19 -14.13 0.76 10.63
C LEU A 19 -15.61 0.72 11.00
N THR A 20 -16.32 -0.35 10.66
CA THR A 20 -17.70 -0.55 11.10
C THR A 20 -17.76 -0.74 12.63
N GLU A 21 -16.87 -1.55 13.20
CA GLU A 21 -16.80 -1.75 14.66
C GLU A 21 -16.38 -0.48 15.41
N LYS A 22 -15.63 0.41 14.79
CA LYS A 22 -15.30 1.74 15.33
C LYS A 22 -16.47 2.75 15.23
N GLY A 23 -17.61 2.33 14.69
CA GLY A 23 -18.84 3.14 14.65
C GLY A 23 -18.92 4.09 13.43
N HIS A 24 -18.16 3.84 12.38
CA HIS A 24 -18.30 4.54 11.12
C HIS A 24 -19.42 3.93 10.26
N GLU A 25 -20.09 4.75 9.46
CA GLU A 25 -21.02 4.30 8.43
C GLU A 25 -20.24 3.88 7.19
N VAL A 26 -19.98 2.56 7.07
CA VAL A 26 -19.07 2.00 6.08
C VAL A 26 -19.82 1.48 4.86
N THR A 27 -19.44 1.96 3.67
CA THR A 27 -19.85 1.41 2.38
C THR A 27 -18.70 0.60 1.78
N LEU A 28 -18.92 -0.71 1.55
CA LEU A 28 -17.96 -1.56 0.84
C LEU A 28 -18.35 -1.65 -0.63
N TRP A 29 -17.48 -1.17 -1.52
CA TRP A 29 -17.65 -1.31 -2.96
C TRP A 29 -16.89 -2.50 -3.51
N ARG A 30 -17.55 -3.27 -4.40
CA ARG A 30 -16.91 -4.40 -5.12
C ARG A 30 -17.31 -4.40 -6.59
N ARG A 31 -16.32 -4.66 -7.46
CA ARG A 31 -16.52 -4.82 -8.90
C ARG A 31 -17.10 -6.20 -9.27
N ASP A 32 -16.69 -7.25 -8.55
CA ASP A 32 -17.10 -8.64 -8.81
C ASP A 32 -18.54 -8.87 -8.37
N LYS A 33 -19.45 -9.08 -9.35
CA LYS A 33 -20.89 -9.17 -9.11
C LYS A 33 -21.34 -10.46 -8.42
N ASP A 34 -20.64 -11.58 -8.65
CA ASP A 34 -21.01 -12.85 -8.04
C ASP A 34 -20.67 -12.86 -6.55
N LEU A 35 -19.47 -12.40 -6.22
CA LEU A 35 -19.05 -12.22 -4.84
C LEU A 35 -19.82 -11.10 -4.14
N LEU A 36 -20.20 -10.04 -4.85
CA LEU A 36 -21.04 -8.97 -4.32
C LEU A 36 -22.41 -9.52 -3.91
N LYS A 37 -23.06 -10.29 -4.79
CA LYS A 37 -24.37 -10.88 -4.50
C LYS A 37 -24.33 -11.76 -3.26
N SER A 38 -23.31 -12.60 -3.16
CA SER A 38 -23.11 -13.47 -1.98
C SER A 38 -22.97 -12.67 -0.67
N LEU A 39 -22.24 -11.53 -0.70
CA LEU A 39 -22.12 -10.64 0.45
C LEU A 39 -23.42 -9.89 0.75
N GLN A 40 -24.15 -9.44 -0.26
CA GLN A 40 -25.44 -8.75 -0.09
C GLN A 40 -26.51 -9.67 0.48
N ASP A 41 -26.50 -10.95 0.10
CA ASP A 41 -27.42 -11.96 0.63
C ASP A 41 -27.13 -12.25 2.11
N LYS A 42 -25.85 -12.35 2.49
CA LYS A 42 -25.42 -12.55 3.89
C LYS A 42 -25.47 -11.28 4.73
N LYS A 43 -25.18 -10.12 4.14
CA LYS A 43 -25.05 -8.78 4.75
C LYS A 43 -23.92 -8.60 5.74
N THR A 44 -23.30 -9.67 6.21
CA THR A 44 -22.25 -9.63 7.23
C THR A 44 -20.94 -10.16 6.67
N ILE A 45 -19.85 -9.70 7.28
CA ILE A 45 -18.49 -10.23 7.11
C ILE A 45 -18.06 -10.81 8.45
N SER A 46 -17.66 -12.08 8.46
CA SER A 46 -17.07 -12.69 9.65
C SER A 46 -15.63 -12.19 9.80
N VAL A 47 -15.26 -11.82 11.01
CA VAL A 47 -13.88 -11.46 11.36
C VAL A 47 -13.37 -12.38 12.45
N LEU A 48 -12.13 -12.86 12.29
CA LEU A 48 -11.41 -13.64 13.28
C LEU A 48 -10.14 -12.87 13.68
N ASP A 49 -10.05 -12.46 14.93
CA ASP A 49 -8.89 -11.79 15.51
C ASP A 49 -8.64 -12.24 16.95
N ALA A 50 -7.83 -11.50 17.71
CA ALA A 50 -7.54 -11.80 19.12
C ALA A 50 -8.78 -11.78 20.03
N ARG A 51 -9.88 -11.14 19.61
CA ARG A 51 -11.16 -11.10 20.33
C ARG A 51 -12.08 -12.28 20.00
N GLY A 52 -11.66 -13.19 19.10
CA GLY A 52 -12.42 -14.32 18.61
C GLY A 52 -13.17 -14.05 17.31
N GLU A 53 -14.00 -15.01 16.90
CA GLU A 53 -14.81 -14.90 15.69
C GLU A 53 -16.14 -14.20 15.98
N ARG A 54 -16.53 -13.30 15.06
CA ARG A 54 -17.79 -12.55 15.14
C ARG A 54 -18.22 -12.02 13.78
N GLU A 55 -19.49 -11.69 13.65
CA GLU A 55 -20.10 -11.13 12.46
C GLU A 55 -20.18 -9.60 12.56
N VAL A 56 -19.86 -8.91 11.47
CA VAL A 56 -19.91 -7.45 11.34
C VAL A 56 -20.72 -7.09 10.11
N GLU A 57 -21.70 -6.18 10.25
CA GLU A 57 -22.57 -5.72 9.17
C GLU A 57 -22.19 -4.30 8.75
N PRO A 58 -21.51 -4.11 7.59
CA PRO A 58 -21.28 -2.78 7.02
C PRO A 58 -22.62 -2.10 6.67
N ALA A 59 -22.66 -0.77 6.71
CA ALA A 59 -23.88 -0.01 6.40
C ALA A 59 -24.40 -0.25 4.97
N SER A 60 -23.48 -0.50 4.02
CA SER A 60 -23.83 -0.80 2.63
C SER A 60 -22.75 -1.65 1.95
N ILE A 61 -23.20 -2.54 1.02
CA ILE A 61 -22.32 -3.31 0.14
C ILE A 61 -22.86 -3.14 -1.28
N THR A 62 -22.06 -2.57 -2.21
CA THR A 62 -22.55 -2.11 -3.52
C THR A 62 -21.53 -2.31 -4.65
N ASP A 63 -21.99 -2.34 -5.91
CA ASP A 63 -21.18 -2.20 -7.13
C ASP A 63 -21.30 -0.80 -7.77
N ASP A 64 -22.11 0.08 -7.19
CA ASP A 64 -22.21 1.47 -7.61
C ASP A 64 -21.04 2.29 -7.03
N ILE A 65 -19.99 2.50 -7.84
CA ILE A 65 -18.80 3.25 -7.43
C ILE A 65 -19.12 4.74 -7.20
N GLU A 66 -20.06 5.30 -7.97
CA GLU A 66 -20.43 6.70 -7.84
C GLU A 66 -21.15 6.96 -6.51
N ALA A 67 -22.11 6.10 -6.17
CA ALA A 67 -22.80 6.17 -4.89
C ALA A 67 -21.85 5.96 -3.70
N ALA A 68 -20.91 5.02 -3.83
CA ALA A 68 -19.89 4.78 -2.80
C ALA A 68 -19.04 6.01 -2.55
N ILE A 69 -18.53 6.66 -3.60
CA ILE A 69 -17.62 7.82 -3.47
C ILE A 69 -18.36 9.07 -3.01
N LYS A 70 -19.49 9.41 -3.62
CA LYS A 70 -20.19 10.70 -3.39
C LYS A 70 -20.62 10.96 -1.96
N GLN A 71 -20.83 9.93 -1.16
CA GLN A 71 -21.32 10.09 0.21
C GLN A 71 -20.20 10.07 1.27
N ALA A 72 -19.02 9.67 0.90
CA ALA A 72 -17.94 9.44 1.84
C ALA A 72 -17.07 10.69 2.05
N SER A 73 -16.73 10.99 3.30
CA SER A 73 -15.70 11.98 3.64
C SER A 73 -14.29 11.39 3.51
N VAL A 74 -14.15 10.10 3.83
CA VAL A 74 -12.90 9.34 3.69
C VAL A 74 -13.14 8.12 2.81
N ILE A 75 -12.28 7.93 1.82
CA ILE A 75 -12.30 6.79 0.91
C ILE A 75 -11.00 6.00 1.10
N VAL A 76 -11.10 4.74 1.52
CA VAL A 76 -9.97 3.85 1.74
C VAL A 76 -9.81 2.91 0.55
N ILE A 77 -8.64 2.90 -0.07
CA ILE A 77 -8.32 2.09 -1.26
C ILE A 77 -7.14 1.16 -0.95
N PRO A 78 -7.34 0.08 -0.18
CA PRO A 78 -6.28 -0.86 0.18
C PRO A 78 -6.13 -1.92 -0.90
N LEU A 79 -5.82 -1.46 -2.11
CA LEU A 79 -5.69 -2.28 -3.31
C LEU A 79 -4.24 -2.31 -3.81
N PRO A 80 -3.85 -3.37 -4.52
CA PRO A 80 -2.54 -3.44 -5.15
C PRO A 80 -2.28 -2.26 -6.10
N ALA A 81 -1.05 -1.76 -6.12
CA ALA A 81 -0.63 -0.64 -6.97
C ALA A 81 -0.85 -0.91 -8.47
N THR A 82 -0.88 -2.18 -8.89
CA THR A 82 -1.22 -2.62 -10.25
C THR A 82 -2.64 -2.27 -10.70
N THR A 83 -3.53 -1.89 -9.78
CA THR A 83 -4.92 -1.51 -10.07
C THR A 83 -5.14 0.00 -10.11
N HIS A 84 -4.16 0.78 -9.66
CA HIS A 84 -4.34 2.21 -9.41
C HIS A 84 -4.66 2.99 -10.69
N GLU A 85 -3.96 2.77 -11.79
CA GLU A 85 -4.19 3.49 -13.05
C GLU A 85 -5.63 3.29 -13.57
N ALA A 86 -6.10 2.04 -13.60
CA ALA A 86 -7.44 1.73 -14.08
C ALA A 86 -8.52 2.30 -13.14
N LEU A 87 -8.30 2.22 -11.83
CA LEU A 87 -9.23 2.77 -10.84
C LEU A 87 -9.23 4.30 -10.84
N ALA A 88 -8.07 4.93 -11.01
CA ALA A 88 -7.94 6.38 -11.10
C ALA A 88 -8.74 6.94 -12.28
N VAL A 89 -8.66 6.30 -13.46
CA VAL A 89 -9.48 6.68 -14.62
C VAL A 89 -10.98 6.49 -14.35
N LEU A 90 -11.36 5.38 -13.72
CA LEU A 90 -12.76 5.08 -13.40
C LEU A 90 -13.35 6.12 -12.44
N THR A 91 -12.57 6.61 -11.48
CA THR A 91 -13.04 7.50 -10.42
C THR A 91 -12.76 8.99 -10.68
N ALA A 92 -12.02 9.30 -11.73
CA ALA A 92 -11.49 10.64 -12.02
C ALA A 92 -12.52 11.78 -11.91
N LYS A 93 -13.74 11.57 -12.40
CA LYS A 93 -14.82 12.58 -12.41
C LYS A 93 -15.69 12.56 -11.15
N LEU A 94 -15.47 11.63 -10.22
CA LEU A 94 -16.38 11.38 -9.10
C LEU A 94 -15.99 12.12 -7.82
N TRP A 95 -14.73 12.57 -7.72
CA TRP A 95 -14.20 13.22 -6.53
C TRP A 95 -14.91 14.55 -6.24
N GLN A 96 -15.08 14.85 -4.96
CA GLN A 96 -15.75 16.06 -4.46
C GLN A 96 -14.84 16.82 -3.48
N ASP A 97 -15.12 18.12 -3.34
CA ASP A 97 -14.38 18.98 -2.41
C ASP A 97 -14.40 18.43 -0.98
N GLY A 98 -13.26 18.48 -0.33
CA GLY A 98 -13.10 18.07 1.06
C GLY A 98 -12.99 16.57 1.28
N GLN A 99 -12.99 15.74 0.22
CA GLN A 99 -12.76 14.29 0.37
C GLN A 99 -11.28 14.00 0.62
N VAL A 100 -11.04 12.98 1.45
CA VAL A 100 -9.70 12.42 1.69
C VAL A 100 -9.68 10.97 1.22
N VAL A 101 -8.77 10.65 0.31
CA VAL A 101 -8.58 9.31 -0.26
C VAL A 101 -7.31 8.71 0.32
N PHE A 102 -7.40 7.57 0.99
CA PHE A 102 -6.29 6.91 1.66
C PHE A 102 -5.88 5.62 0.93
N LEU A 103 -4.60 5.54 0.55
CA LEU A 103 -3.98 4.42 -0.18
C LEU A 103 -2.92 3.73 0.71
N PRO A 104 -3.28 2.67 1.41
CA PRO A 104 -2.35 1.86 2.22
C PRO A 104 -2.01 0.50 1.53
N PRO A 105 -0.81 0.31 0.96
CA PRO A 105 0.20 1.30 0.55
C PRO A 105 -0.11 1.91 -0.81
N GLY A 106 0.50 3.08 -1.09
CA GLY A 106 0.21 3.83 -2.31
C GLY A 106 1.18 3.61 -3.48
N THR A 107 2.46 3.44 -3.23
CA THR A 107 3.50 3.42 -4.28
C THR A 107 3.38 4.62 -5.24
N PHE A 108 3.17 5.80 -4.67
CA PHE A 108 2.88 7.06 -5.33
C PHE A 108 1.59 7.08 -6.16
N GLY A 109 0.63 6.24 -5.77
CA GLY A 109 -0.74 6.22 -6.31
C GLY A 109 -1.48 7.53 -6.08
N SER A 110 -1.21 8.25 -4.98
CA SER A 110 -1.76 9.57 -4.68
C SER A 110 -1.62 10.54 -5.84
N TYR A 111 -0.43 10.63 -6.44
CA TYR A 111 -0.18 11.43 -7.64
C TYR A 111 -1.00 10.93 -8.84
N ILE A 112 -1.06 9.62 -9.08
CA ILE A 112 -1.81 9.03 -10.20
C ILE A 112 -3.30 9.36 -10.14
N PHE A 113 -3.92 9.21 -8.98
CA PHE A 113 -5.34 9.54 -8.79
C PHE A 113 -5.60 11.04 -8.95
N HIS A 114 -4.74 11.88 -8.38
CA HIS A 114 -4.87 13.33 -8.52
C HIS A 114 -4.71 13.76 -9.98
N LYS A 115 -3.67 13.26 -10.66
CA LYS A 115 -3.43 13.55 -12.08
C LYS A 115 -4.61 13.11 -12.94
N ALA A 116 -5.13 11.90 -12.75
CA ALA A 116 -6.29 11.41 -13.49
C ALA A 116 -7.53 12.30 -13.29
N ALA A 117 -7.76 12.80 -12.07
CA ALA A 117 -8.84 13.75 -11.79
C ALA A 117 -8.66 15.05 -12.60
N ARG A 118 -7.48 15.66 -12.56
CA ARG A 118 -7.18 16.89 -13.30
C ARG A 118 -7.27 16.69 -14.82
N ASP A 119 -6.72 15.60 -15.34
CA ASP A 119 -6.79 15.24 -16.77
C ASP A 119 -8.24 15.05 -17.25
N ALA A 120 -9.13 14.57 -16.37
CA ALA A 120 -10.56 14.44 -16.64
C ALA A 120 -11.38 15.74 -16.45
N GLY A 121 -10.71 16.85 -16.10
CA GLY A 121 -11.32 18.17 -15.87
C GLY A 121 -11.96 18.32 -14.49
N ASN A 122 -11.77 17.39 -13.56
CA ASN A 122 -12.25 17.52 -12.19
C ASN A 122 -11.31 18.44 -11.39
N GLN A 123 -11.83 19.56 -10.92
CA GLN A 123 -11.11 20.57 -10.14
C GLN A 123 -11.41 20.52 -8.64
N ALA A 124 -12.09 19.46 -8.17
CA ALA A 124 -12.41 19.31 -6.75
C ALA A 124 -11.15 19.37 -5.87
N ASP A 125 -11.28 20.02 -4.72
CA ASP A 125 -10.23 20.04 -3.70
C ASP A 125 -10.26 18.74 -2.91
N VAL A 126 -9.61 17.71 -3.46
CA VAL A 126 -9.50 16.37 -2.88
C VAL A 126 -8.04 16.10 -2.50
N THR A 127 -7.84 15.49 -1.34
CA THR A 127 -6.52 15.11 -0.86
C THR A 127 -6.33 13.61 -0.93
N PHE A 128 -5.23 13.17 -1.54
CA PHE A 128 -4.82 11.78 -1.59
C PHE A 128 -3.69 11.54 -0.59
N ALA A 129 -3.89 10.60 0.30
CA ALA A 129 -2.94 10.25 1.35
C ALA A 129 -2.40 8.86 1.13
N GLU A 130 -1.12 8.63 1.37
CA GLU A 130 -0.53 7.31 1.28
C GLU A 130 0.49 7.01 2.37
N THR A 131 0.59 5.75 2.73
CA THR A 131 1.50 5.22 3.74
C THR A 131 2.25 4.01 3.21
N GLY A 132 3.24 3.54 3.96
CA GLY A 132 4.16 2.48 3.54
C GLY A 132 3.63 1.05 3.72
N THR A 133 2.47 0.84 4.35
CA THR A 133 1.95 -0.51 4.62
C THR A 133 0.43 -0.51 4.80
N LEU A 134 -0.18 -1.70 4.82
CA LEU A 134 -1.57 -1.86 5.23
C LEU A 134 -1.72 -1.56 6.73
N PRO A 135 -2.86 -1.00 7.18
CA PRO A 135 -3.18 -0.91 8.61
C PRO A 135 -3.38 -2.25 9.32
N TYR A 136 -3.35 -3.34 8.57
CA TYR A 136 -3.70 -4.68 9.04
C TYR A 136 -2.75 -5.75 8.53
N LEU A 137 -2.36 -6.68 9.39
CA LEU A 137 -1.87 -7.99 8.99
C LEU A 137 -3.09 -8.89 8.84
N ALA A 138 -3.59 -9.05 7.61
CA ALA A 138 -4.87 -9.70 7.37
C ALA A 138 -4.85 -10.67 6.21
N ARG A 139 -5.66 -11.74 6.31
CA ARG A 139 -5.92 -12.71 5.24
C ARG A 139 -7.41 -12.99 5.11
N LYS A 140 -7.95 -12.83 3.93
CA LYS A 140 -9.29 -13.31 3.60
C LYS A 140 -9.22 -14.81 3.42
N ARG A 141 -9.93 -15.58 4.24
CA ARG A 141 -9.94 -17.06 4.21
C ARG A 141 -11.00 -17.60 3.26
N ASP A 142 -12.10 -16.89 3.13
CA ASP A 142 -13.16 -17.21 2.15
C ASP A 142 -13.93 -15.95 1.73
N THR A 143 -15.08 -16.13 1.07
CA THR A 143 -15.91 -15.00 0.59
C THR A 143 -16.44 -14.13 1.72
N HIS A 144 -16.60 -14.66 2.92
CA HIS A 144 -17.25 -13.99 4.05
C HIS A 144 -16.37 -13.86 5.30
N LEU A 145 -15.15 -14.39 5.29
CA LEU A 145 -14.28 -14.44 6.47
C LEU A 145 -12.94 -13.76 6.21
N VAL A 146 -12.58 -12.81 7.06
CA VAL A 146 -11.24 -12.24 7.14
C VAL A 146 -10.62 -12.54 8.50
N ALA A 147 -9.38 -13.04 8.51
CA ALA A 147 -8.56 -13.15 9.69
C ALA A 147 -7.66 -11.91 9.79
N ILE A 148 -7.62 -11.26 10.97
CA ILE A 148 -6.75 -10.13 11.27
C ILE A 148 -5.82 -10.54 12.40
N SER A 149 -4.55 -10.75 12.08
CA SER A 149 -3.53 -11.17 13.04
C SER A 149 -2.84 -10.00 13.75
N GLY A 150 -2.88 -8.80 13.19
CA GLY A 150 -2.29 -7.61 13.79
C GLY A 150 -2.84 -6.33 13.20
N TYR A 151 -2.73 -5.26 13.98
CA TYR A 151 -3.09 -3.89 13.61
C TYR A 151 -1.85 -3.01 13.64
N ALA A 152 -1.68 -2.15 12.65
CA ALA A 152 -0.59 -1.19 12.67
C ALA A 152 -0.82 -0.15 13.77
N THR A 153 0.21 0.12 14.54
CA THR A 153 0.18 1.05 15.68
C THR A 153 0.82 2.38 15.34
N ARG A 154 1.64 2.43 14.28
CA ARG A 154 2.24 3.64 13.71
C ARG A 154 2.15 3.56 12.19
N LEU A 155 1.58 4.58 11.56
CA LEU A 155 1.38 4.67 10.11
C LEU A 155 1.87 6.03 9.59
N PRO A 156 3.17 6.17 9.26
CA PRO A 156 3.66 7.39 8.64
C PRO A 156 2.94 7.62 7.31
N THR A 157 2.22 8.74 7.20
CA THR A 157 1.31 9.02 6.10
C THR A 157 1.57 10.40 5.53
N GLY A 158 1.86 10.47 4.23
CA GLY A 158 2.05 11.70 3.48
C GLY A 158 0.85 12.04 2.61
N MET A 159 0.64 13.35 2.39
CA MET A 159 -0.52 13.88 1.67
C MET A 159 -0.12 14.48 0.33
N PHE A 160 -1.03 14.39 -0.67
CA PHE A 160 -0.95 15.08 -1.95
C PHE A 160 -2.30 15.73 -2.30
N PRO A 161 -2.37 17.06 -2.50
CA PRO A 161 -1.30 18.03 -2.26
C PRO A 161 -1.00 18.22 -0.76
N ALA A 162 0.29 18.47 -0.42
CA ALA A 162 0.72 18.56 0.97
C ALA A 162 0.20 19.81 1.69
N LYS A 163 -0.21 20.85 0.97
CA LYS A 163 -0.87 22.03 1.56
C LYS A 163 -2.14 21.70 2.36
N ASN A 164 -2.76 20.56 2.08
CA ASN A 164 -3.98 20.10 2.76
C ASN A 164 -3.70 19.17 3.95
N THR A 165 -2.42 19.01 4.35
CA THR A 165 -2.00 18.01 5.35
C THR A 165 -2.78 18.14 6.66
N ASP A 166 -2.91 19.32 7.24
CA ASP A 166 -3.58 19.52 8.54
C ASP A 166 -5.03 19.06 8.50
N TYR A 167 -5.75 19.40 7.43
CA TYR A 167 -7.13 19.01 7.25
C TYR A 167 -7.28 17.49 7.05
N ALA A 168 -6.50 16.92 6.13
CA ALA A 168 -6.56 15.51 5.82
C ALA A 168 -6.13 14.63 7.01
N PHE A 169 -5.09 15.07 7.72
CA PHE A 169 -4.61 14.39 8.92
C PHE A 169 -5.70 14.35 10.01
N ALA A 170 -6.37 15.47 10.29
CA ALA A 170 -7.45 15.53 11.28
C ALA A 170 -8.63 14.62 10.93
N LEU A 171 -8.95 14.42 9.65
CA LEU A 171 -9.97 13.48 9.21
C LEU A 171 -9.49 12.02 9.33
N LEU A 172 -8.29 11.73 8.85
CA LEU A 172 -7.75 10.36 8.85
C LEU A 172 -7.50 9.84 10.26
N GLN A 173 -7.08 10.68 11.22
CA GLN A 173 -6.92 10.26 12.62
C GLN A 173 -8.23 9.81 13.27
N GLN A 174 -9.38 10.29 12.81
CA GLN A 174 -10.68 9.80 13.31
C GLN A 174 -10.97 8.38 12.82
N VAL A 175 -10.38 7.97 11.69
CA VAL A 175 -10.56 6.64 11.08
C VAL A 175 -9.44 5.69 11.52
N TYR A 176 -8.21 6.18 11.50
CA TYR A 176 -7.00 5.47 11.89
C TYR A 176 -6.18 6.31 12.87
N PRO A 177 -6.38 6.15 14.19
CA PRO A 177 -5.64 6.90 15.20
C PRO A 177 -4.11 6.70 15.16
N SER A 178 -3.65 5.63 14.52
CA SER A 178 -2.22 5.30 14.34
C SER A 178 -1.53 6.11 13.24
N ILE A 179 -2.24 6.95 12.49
CA ILE A 179 -1.63 7.80 11.44
C ILE A 179 -0.75 8.87 12.08
N GLU A 180 0.47 8.98 11.54
CA GLU A 180 1.45 10.01 11.85
C GLU A 180 1.71 10.82 10.57
N GLY A 181 1.58 12.14 10.63
CA GLY A 181 1.84 13.01 9.48
C GLY A 181 3.33 13.08 9.16
N ILE A 182 3.66 12.94 7.88
CA ILE A 182 5.00 13.15 7.33
C ILE A 182 4.95 14.19 6.19
N GLU A 183 6.08 14.50 5.58
CA GLU A 183 6.28 15.68 4.75
C GLU A 183 5.29 15.81 3.59
N ASP A 184 5.17 14.75 2.77
CA ASP A 184 4.31 14.71 1.59
C ASP A 184 4.08 13.27 1.12
N ALA A 185 3.29 13.08 0.04
CA ALA A 185 2.98 11.75 -0.45
C ALA A 185 4.17 11.01 -1.09
N LEU A 186 5.17 11.70 -1.62
CA LEU A 186 6.40 11.05 -2.09
C LEU A 186 7.17 10.46 -0.90
N SER A 187 7.24 11.18 0.22
CA SER A 187 7.74 10.64 1.49
C SER A 187 6.96 9.39 1.92
N GLY A 188 5.62 9.42 1.82
CA GLY A 188 4.75 8.26 2.09
C GLY A 188 5.01 7.08 1.16
N ALA A 189 5.15 7.32 -0.13
CA ALA A 189 5.45 6.28 -1.12
C ALA A 189 6.81 5.60 -0.86
N LEU A 190 7.81 6.38 -0.44
CA LEU A 190 9.14 5.89 -0.08
C LEU A 190 9.19 5.18 1.29
N MET A 191 8.08 5.14 2.03
CA MET A 191 7.92 4.29 3.21
C MET A 191 7.40 2.88 2.86
N ASN A 192 7.06 2.59 1.58
CA ASN A 192 6.48 1.30 1.21
C ASN A 192 7.43 0.14 1.53
N ALA A 193 7.00 -0.70 2.47
CA ALA A 193 7.74 -1.88 2.93
C ALA A 193 7.68 -3.06 1.93
N GLY A 194 6.65 -3.10 1.07
CA GLY A 194 6.44 -4.21 0.12
C GLY A 194 7.65 -4.49 -0.76
N PRO A 195 8.17 -3.51 -1.53
CA PRO A 195 9.35 -3.70 -2.39
C PRO A 195 10.60 -4.14 -1.61
N ILE A 196 10.71 -3.74 -0.37
CA ILE A 196 11.87 -4.04 0.47
C ILE A 196 11.82 -5.47 1.02
N ILE A 197 10.65 -5.90 1.50
CA ILE A 197 10.50 -7.24 2.08
C ILE A 197 10.32 -8.32 1.00
N HIS A 198 9.44 -8.09 0.02
CA HIS A 198 9.06 -9.15 -0.91
C HIS A 198 10.11 -9.39 -2.00
N THR A 199 10.83 -8.35 -2.44
CA THR A 199 11.82 -8.51 -3.52
C THR A 199 12.92 -9.52 -3.17
N PRO A 200 13.68 -9.38 -2.07
CA PRO A 200 14.66 -10.40 -1.68
C PRO A 200 14.01 -11.76 -1.42
N LEU A 201 12.83 -11.79 -0.78
CA LEU A 201 12.13 -13.04 -0.47
C LEU A 201 11.81 -13.86 -1.72
N ILE A 202 11.29 -13.26 -2.80
CA ILE A 202 10.91 -14.03 -3.99
C ILE A 202 12.10 -14.28 -4.93
N LEU A 203 12.98 -13.30 -5.12
CA LEU A 203 14.09 -13.44 -6.07
C LEU A 203 15.17 -14.39 -5.56
N MET A 204 15.50 -14.34 -4.27
CA MET A 204 16.50 -15.24 -3.68
C MET A 204 15.94 -16.64 -3.37
N ASN A 205 14.61 -16.80 -3.35
CA ASN A 205 13.92 -18.09 -3.26
C ASN A 205 13.39 -18.60 -4.61
N ALA A 206 13.80 -18.00 -5.74
CA ALA A 206 13.28 -18.38 -7.06
C ALA A 206 13.42 -19.89 -7.35
N GLY A 207 14.60 -20.45 -7.13
CA GLY A 207 14.82 -21.89 -7.32
C GLY A 207 13.94 -22.79 -6.44
N PRO A 208 13.86 -22.58 -5.12
CA PRO A 208 12.92 -23.30 -4.25
C PRO A 208 11.45 -23.12 -4.64
N LEU A 209 11.01 -21.91 -5.01
CA LEU A 209 9.62 -21.65 -5.44
C LEU A 209 9.23 -22.40 -6.72
N GLU A 210 10.18 -22.59 -7.65
CA GLU A 210 9.94 -23.34 -8.89
C GLU A 210 10.11 -24.85 -8.74
N HIS A 211 10.87 -25.31 -7.73
CA HIS A 211 11.23 -26.70 -7.58
C HIS A 211 10.30 -27.46 -6.63
N PHE A 212 9.96 -26.86 -5.49
CA PHE A 212 9.17 -27.53 -4.46
C PHE A 212 7.67 -27.24 -4.66
N GLU A 213 6.84 -28.24 -4.41
CA GLU A 213 5.36 -28.11 -4.44
C GLU A 213 4.86 -27.07 -3.40
N LYS A 214 5.57 -26.98 -2.28
CA LYS A 214 5.30 -25.98 -1.23
C LYS A 214 6.60 -25.41 -0.69
N TRP A 215 6.69 -24.11 -0.64
CA TRP A 215 7.81 -23.37 -0.06
C TRP A 215 7.29 -22.10 0.61
N ASP A 216 7.47 -22.00 1.93
CA ASP A 216 7.07 -20.81 2.67
C ASP A 216 8.22 -19.79 2.72
N ILE A 217 8.10 -18.75 1.91
CA ILE A 217 9.12 -17.69 1.84
C ILE A 217 9.27 -16.92 3.15
N HIS A 218 8.21 -16.86 3.97
CA HIS A 218 8.24 -16.14 5.26
C HIS A 218 8.81 -16.98 6.40
N ASN A 219 8.95 -18.30 6.21
CA ASN A 219 9.50 -19.25 7.18
C ASN A 219 10.81 -19.85 6.66
N GLU A 220 10.75 -20.99 5.93
CA GLU A 220 11.96 -21.66 5.40
C GLU A 220 12.76 -20.75 4.46
N GLY A 221 12.07 -19.87 3.74
CA GLY A 221 12.68 -18.91 2.82
C GLY A 221 13.34 -17.71 3.49
N THR A 222 13.11 -17.47 4.78
CA THR A 222 13.67 -16.29 5.48
C THR A 222 14.95 -16.66 6.24
N GLN A 223 16.06 -16.70 5.51
CA GLN A 223 17.37 -17.03 6.06
C GLN A 223 18.22 -15.77 6.34
N SER A 224 19.33 -15.94 7.06
CA SER A 224 20.20 -14.81 7.43
C SER A 224 20.75 -14.01 6.24
N SER A 225 21.04 -14.69 5.12
CA SER A 225 21.48 -14.03 3.88
C SER A 225 20.39 -13.15 3.25
N ILE A 226 19.13 -13.61 3.30
CA ILE A 226 17.98 -12.85 2.79
C ILE A 226 17.71 -11.65 3.69
N ARG A 227 17.77 -11.81 5.01
CA ARG A 227 17.64 -10.69 5.97
C ARG A 227 18.73 -9.65 5.75
N ALA A 228 19.98 -10.06 5.59
CA ALA A 228 21.08 -9.13 5.30
C ALA A 228 20.88 -8.37 3.97
N THR A 229 20.32 -9.04 2.94
CA THR A 229 19.99 -8.40 1.67
C THR A 229 18.83 -7.41 1.83
N THR A 230 17.82 -7.78 2.61
CA THR A 230 16.68 -6.90 2.93
C THR A 230 17.13 -5.64 3.67
N ASP A 231 17.99 -5.78 4.69
CA ASP A 231 18.51 -4.66 5.47
C ASP A 231 19.36 -3.73 4.59
N ALA A 232 20.18 -4.29 3.68
CA ALA A 232 20.99 -3.50 2.75
C ALA A 232 20.11 -2.77 1.71
N LEU A 233 19.04 -3.40 1.21
CA LEU A 233 18.07 -2.77 0.30
C LEU A 233 17.31 -1.64 1.01
N ASP A 234 16.95 -1.85 2.27
CA ASP A 234 16.29 -0.83 3.08
C ASP A 234 17.18 0.37 3.37
N ALA A 235 18.49 0.13 3.56
CA ALA A 235 19.45 1.22 3.69
C ALA A 235 19.53 2.09 2.42
N GLU A 236 19.42 1.51 1.21
CA GLU A 236 19.31 2.28 -0.03
C GLU A 236 18.01 3.11 -0.09
N ARG A 237 16.87 2.54 0.33
CA ARG A 237 15.59 3.28 0.46
C ARG A 237 15.72 4.46 1.41
N ILE A 238 16.33 4.26 2.56
CA ILE A 238 16.57 5.34 3.55
C ILE A 238 17.46 6.42 2.95
N ALA A 239 18.57 6.05 2.31
CA ALA A 239 19.47 7.00 1.65
C ALA A 239 18.74 7.85 0.57
N ILE A 240 17.82 7.24 -0.20
CA ILE A 240 16.98 7.97 -1.16
C ILE A 240 16.09 8.99 -0.43
N ARG A 241 15.45 8.62 0.68
CA ARG A 241 14.63 9.54 1.48
C ARG A 241 15.43 10.71 1.99
N GLU A 242 16.60 10.44 2.58
CA GLU A 242 17.52 11.47 3.08
C GLU A 242 18.00 12.41 1.96
N ALA A 243 18.31 11.85 0.77
CA ALA A 243 18.71 12.63 -0.39
C ALA A 243 17.60 13.52 -0.96
N PHE A 244 16.31 13.18 -0.79
CA PHE A 244 15.19 14.10 -1.02
C PHE A 244 15.07 15.19 0.05
N GLY A 245 15.72 15.02 1.20
CA GLY A 245 15.65 15.96 2.33
C GLY A 245 14.58 15.58 3.35
N TYR A 246 14.03 14.37 3.29
CA TYR A 246 13.06 13.86 4.25
C TYR A 246 13.75 13.50 5.56
N ALA A 247 13.14 13.89 6.67
CA ALA A 247 13.66 13.69 8.01
C ALA A 247 13.38 12.27 8.56
N ALA A 248 14.12 11.88 9.58
CA ALA A 248 13.74 10.75 10.42
C ALA A 248 12.43 11.09 11.19
N PRO A 249 11.63 10.06 11.54
CA PRO A 249 11.91 8.63 11.48
C PRO A 249 11.76 8.06 10.05
N HIS A 250 12.63 7.10 9.70
CA HIS A 250 12.61 6.43 8.39
C HIS A 250 11.92 5.07 8.41
N PHE A 251 11.53 4.59 9.56
CA PHE A 251 10.88 3.30 9.78
C PHE A 251 11.62 2.15 9.08
N PRO A 252 12.85 1.81 9.53
CA PRO A 252 13.61 0.70 8.98
C PRO A 252 12.80 -0.59 9.07
N LEU A 253 12.86 -1.42 8.02
CA LEU A 253 12.08 -2.65 8.00
C LEU A 253 12.43 -3.59 9.17
N ALA A 254 13.69 -3.62 9.60
CA ALA A 254 14.14 -4.39 10.75
C ALA A 254 13.39 -4.02 12.05
N ASP A 255 12.90 -2.79 12.16
CA ASP A 255 12.19 -2.29 13.35
C ASP A 255 10.67 -2.52 13.29
N HIS A 256 10.08 -2.78 12.11
CA HIS A 256 8.63 -2.85 11.91
C HIS A 256 7.89 -3.77 12.87
N TYR A 257 8.54 -4.83 13.32
CA TYR A 257 7.98 -5.87 14.19
C TYR A 257 8.64 -5.92 15.57
N ASP A 258 9.57 -5.01 15.87
CA ASP A 258 10.32 -4.97 17.11
C ASP A 258 9.93 -3.74 17.93
N ALA A 259 9.06 -3.93 18.92
CA ALA A 259 8.58 -2.86 19.80
C ALA A 259 9.65 -2.32 20.78
N GLU A 260 10.82 -2.96 20.87
CA GLU A 260 11.96 -2.46 21.66
C GLU A 260 12.80 -1.44 20.86
N ARG A 261 12.54 -1.30 19.54
CA ARG A 261 13.11 -0.29 18.66
C ARG A 261 12.26 0.99 18.66
N ASP A 262 12.77 2.05 18.06
CA ASP A 262 12.12 3.36 18.08
C ASP A 262 11.10 3.55 16.93
N GLU A 263 11.24 2.79 15.84
CA GLU A 263 10.53 3.02 14.57
C GLU A 263 9.73 1.78 14.10
N TRP A 264 9.00 1.15 14.98
CA TRP A 264 8.15 0.00 14.67
C TRP A 264 6.75 0.39 14.17
N MET A 265 6.16 -0.39 13.26
CA MET A 265 4.78 -0.19 12.77
C MET A 265 3.78 -1.18 13.38
N TYR A 266 4.19 -2.42 13.65
CA TYR A 266 3.31 -3.47 14.19
C TYR A 266 3.71 -3.96 15.57
N GLY A 267 4.97 -3.80 15.96
CA GLY A 267 5.54 -4.32 17.20
C GLY A 267 5.66 -5.85 17.23
N ASN A 268 6.16 -6.39 18.33
CA ASN A 268 6.45 -7.84 18.51
C ASN A 268 5.23 -8.74 18.29
N VAL A 269 4.04 -8.30 18.71
CA VAL A 269 2.81 -9.10 18.56
C VAL A 269 2.49 -9.40 17.11
N GLY A 270 2.78 -8.45 16.20
CA GLY A 270 2.62 -8.66 14.75
C GLY A 270 3.61 -9.69 14.23
N HIS A 271 4.86 -9.65 14.67
CA HIS A 271 5.92 -10.56 14.24
C HIS A 271 5.66 -12.00 14.67
N GLU A 272 5.33 -12.23 15.94
CA GLU A 272 5.00 -13.55 16.46
C GLU A 272 3.89 -14.21 15.64
N LYS A 273 2.83 -13.47 15.31
CA LYS A 273 1.69 -13.99 14.55
C LYS A 273 1.99 -14.28 13.09
N LEU A 274 2.95 -13.60 12.48
CA LEU A 274 3.43 -13.93 11.13
C LEU A 274 4.15 -15.28 11.10
N HIS A 275 4.92 -15.61 12.14
CA HIS A 275 5.65 -16.88 12.22
C HIS A 275 4.77 -18.07 12.61
N GLU A 276 3.79 -17.86 13.48
CA GLU A 276 2.91 -18.94 13.97
C GLU A 276 1.81 -19.30 12.97
N ASN A 277 1.47 -18.41 12.06
CA ASN A 277 0.31 -18.56 11.19
C ASN A 277 0.71 -18.92 9.76
N ARG A 278 0.39 -20.16 9.33
CA ARG A 278 0.58 -20.64 7.95
C ARG A 278 -0.28 -19.92 6.89
N ASP A 279 -1.11 -18.96 7.29
CA ASP A 279 -1.92 -18.13 6.36
C ASP A 279 -1.05 -17.29 5.39
N TRP A 280 0.26 -17.23 5.64
CA TRP A 280 1.24 -16.50 4.83
C TRP A 280 1.98 -17.39 3.82
N CYS A 281 1.78 -18.71 3.86
CA CYS A 281 2.30 -19.64 2.86
C CYS A 281 1.42 -19.59 1.60
N GLU A 282 1.79 -18.73 0.67
CA GLU A 282 1.09 -18.52 -0.60
C GLU A 282 1.72 -19.38 -1.72
N ASP A 283 0.91 -19.77 -2.70
CA ASP A 283 1.41 -20.34 -3.96
C ASP A 283 1.89 -19.20 -4.86
N ILE A 284 3.21 -19.13 -5.08
CA ILE A 284 3.87 -17.99 -5.73
C ILE A 284 4.39 -18.40 -7.11
N SER A 285 3.71 -17.93 -8.15
CA SER A 285 4.27 -17.91 -9.51
C SER A 285 5.13 -16.67 -9.70
N LEU A 286 6.42 -16.86 -10.00
CA LEU A 286 7.36 -15.75 -10.15
C LEU A 286 7.00 -14.75 -11.25
N THR A 287 6.20 -15.15 -12.25
CA THR A 287 5.85 -14.28 -13.38
C THR A 287 4.49 -13.59 -13.23
N THR A 288 3.62 -14.07 -12.34
CA THR A 288 2.23 -13.57 -12.23
C THR A 288 1.82 -13.15 -10.84
N HIS A 289 2.58 -13.55 -9.81
CA HIS A 289 2.26 -13.18 -8.43
C HIS A 289 2.43 -11.67 -8.20
N ARG A 290 1.58 -11.11 -7.33
CA ARG A 290 1.60 -9.67 -7.01
C ARG A 290 2.95 -9.19 -6.46
N TYR A 291 3.71 -10.01 -5.75
CA TYR A 291 5.04 -9.61 -5.26
C TYR A 291 6.00 -9.27 -6.39
N MET A 292 5.90 -9.96 -7.53
CA MET A 292 6.68 -9.61 -8.71
C MET A 292 6.12 -8.39 -9.43
N LEU A 293 4.79 -8.37 -9.67
CA LEU A 293 4.16 -7.33 -10.49
C LEU A 293 3.94 -6.02 -9.75
N GLU A 294 3.75 -6.06 -8.44
CA GLU A 294 3.53 -4.88 -7.61
C GLU A 294 4.84 -4.40 -6.98
N ASP A 295 5.52 -5.31 -6.25
CA ASP A 295 6.65 -4.91 -5.42
C ASP A 295 7.95 -4.76 -6.23
N VAL A 296 8.24 -5.69 -7.15
CA VAL A 296 9.43 -5.59 -8.00
C VAL A 296 9.19 -4.64 -9.18
N GLU A 297 8.17 -4.91 -10.02
CA GLU A 297 7.97 -4.14 -11.26
C GLU A 297 7.54 -2.69 -11.00
N LEU A 298 6.62 -2.44 -10.05
CA LEU A 298 6.19 -1.07 -9.76
C LEU A 298 7.02 -0.44 -8.64
N GLY A 299 7.11 -1.10 -7.48
CA GLY A 299 7.70 -0.51 -6.29
C GLY A 299 9.21 -0.36 -6.36
N LEU A 300 9.95 -1.43 -6.75
CA LEU A 300 11.40 -1.34 -6.86
C LEU A 300 11.85 -0.49 -8.05
N ALA A 301 11.12 -0.52 -9.20
CA ALA A 301 11.38 0.38 -10.31
C ALA A 301 11.14 1.85 -9.93
N PHE A 302 10.13 2.13 -9.10
CA PHE A 302 9.90 3.48 -8.57
C PHE A 302 11.08 3.94 -7.71
N LEU A 303 11.54 3.08 -6.79
CA LEU A 303 12.70 3.37 -5.95
C LEU A 303 13.97 3.60 -6.79
N SER A 304 14.24 2.73 -7.78
CA SER A 304 15.36 2.88 -8.72
C SER A 304 15.29 4.21 -9.47
N SER A 305 14.10 4.61 -9.96
CA SER A 305 13.95 5.88 -10.68
C SER A 305 14.12 7.11 -9.78
N CYS A 306 13.76 7.02 -8.50
CA CYS A 306 14.05 8.07 -7.52
C CYS A 306 15.55 8.20 -7.26
N ALA A 307 16.28 7.07 -7.18
CA ALA A 307 17.73 7.08 -7.08
C ALA A 307 18.40 7.69 -8.32
N ASP A 308 17.97 7.30 -9.52
CA ASP A 308 18.47 7.84 -10.79
C ASP A 308 18.24 9.38 -10.86
N TYR A 309 17.06 9.87 -10.48
CA TYR A 309 16.73 11.30 -10.41
C TYR A 309 17.64 12.08 -9.45
N LEU A 310 18.00 11.47 -8.33
CA LEU A 310 18.91 12.03 -7.33
C LEU A 310 20.40 11.85 -7.65
N GLN A 311 20.72 11.12 -8.72
CA GLN A 311 22.07 10.70 -9.07
C GLN A 311 22.76 9.89 -7.93
N LEU A 312 21.95 9.09 -7.22
CA LEU A 312 22.40 8.24 -6.12
C LEU A 312 22.72 6.85 -6.61
N ASP A 313 23.86 6.30 -6.18
CA ASP A 313 24.21 4.91 -6.49
C ASP A 313 23.48 3.93 -5.57
N CYS A 314 22.57 3.13 -6.15
CA CYS A 314 21.77 2.12 -5.47
C CYS A 314 21.96 0.76 -6.16
N PRO A 315 23.15 0.14 -6.02
CA PRO A 315 23.52 -1.06 -6.78
C PRO A 315 22.64 -2.26 -6.46
N LEU A 316 22.16 -2.40 -5.22
CA LEU A 316 21.32 -3.53 -4.82
C LEU A 316 19.91 -3.41 -5.40
N THR A 317 19.31 -2.22 -5.31
CA THR A 317 18.03 -1.91 -5.95
C THR A 317 18.07 -2.22 -7.45
N ASN A 318 19.12 -1.72 -8.14
CA ASN A 318 19.28 -1.94 -9.58
C ASN A 318 19.58 -3.41 -9.92
N GLY A 319 20.37 -4.11 -9.12
CA GLY A 319 20.70 -5.52 -9.30
C GLY A 319 19.48 -6.44 -9.17
N LEU A 320 18.68 -6.25 -8.12
CA LEU A 320 17.45 -7.00 -7.90
C LEU A 320 16.40 -6.70 -8.98
N LEU A 321 16.27 -5.44 -9.40
CA LEU A 321 15.37 -5.06 -10.49
C LEU A 321 15.77 -5.72 -11.82
N ALA A 322 17.06 -5.81 -12.11
CA ALA A 322 17.57 -6.50 -13.30
C ALA A 322 17.29 -8.01 -13.26
N ILE A 323 17.42 -8.66 -12.10
CA ILE A 323 17.07 -10.08 -11.91
C ILE A 323 15.57 -10.29 -12.15
N GLY A 324 14.69 -9.47 -11.54
CA GLY A 324 13.25 -9.53 -11.77
C GLY A 324 12.86 -9.34 -13.24
N SER A 325 13.50 -8.38 -13.92
CA SER A 325 13.35 -8.15 -15.36
C SER A 325 13.73 -9.38 -16.20
N ALA A 326 14.86 -10.02 -15.87
CA ALA A 326 15.33 -11.21 -16.58
C ALA A 326 14.37 -12.41 -16.40
N ILE A 327 13.87 -12.64 -15.18
CA ILE A 327 12.89 -13.70 -14.90
C ILE A 327 11.60 -13.49 -15.69
N ASN A 328 11.16 -12.24 -15.85
CA ASN A 328 9.90 -11.91 -16.55
C ASN A 328 10.06 -11.64 -18.05
N GLY A 329 11.30 -11.62 -18.59
CA GLY A 329 11.58 -11.40 -20.00
C GLY A 329 11.19 -10.00 -20.50
N ARG A 330 11.13 -9.01 -19.62
CA ARG A 330 10.83 -7.59 -19.95
C ARG A 330 11.60 -6.64 -19.03
N ASP A 331 11.88 -5.44 -19.52
CA ASP A 331 12.62 -4.42 -18.79
C ASP A 331 11.69 -3.66 -17.82
N PHE A 332 11.81 -3.91 -16.53
CA PHE A 332 11.02 -3.27 -15.48
C PHE A 332 11.34 -1.77 -15.30
N LYS A 333 12.52 -1.30 -15.74
CA LYS A 333 12.78 0.15 -15.80
C LYS A 333 11.91 0.87 -16.82
N GLN A 334 11.45 0.14 -17.86
CA GLN A 334 10.57 0.70 -18.90
C GLN A 334 9.09 0.43 -18.63
N SER A 335 8.73 -0.78 -18.18
CA SER A 335 7.34 -1.16 -17.95
C SER A 335 6.82 -0.78 -16.58
N GLY A 336 7.71 -0.55 -15.61
CA GLY A 336 7.38 -0.24 -14.24
C GLY A 336 6.95 1.21 -14.00
N ARG A 337 6.56 1.50 -12.76
CA ARG A 337 6.27 2.86 -12.32
C ARG A 337 7.58 3.59 -12.05
N THR A 338 7.78 4.72 -12.71
CA THR A 338 9.00 5.53 -12.60
C THR A 338 8.64 7.02 -12.59
N LEU A 339 9.53 7.89 -12.10
CA LEU A 339 9.34 9.34 -12.24
C LEU A 339 9.19 9.73 -13.72
N HIS A 340 9.87 9.03 -14.64
CA HIS A 340 9.73 9.23 -16.09
C HIS A 340 8.32 8.88 -16.58
N SER A 341 7.79 7.68 -16.24
CA SER A 341 6.44 7.27 -16.64
C SER A 341 5.34 8.16 -16.07
N LEU A 342 5.62 8.83 -14.95
CA LEU A 342 4.73 9.80 -14.32
C LEU A 342 4.91 11.24 -14.87
N GLY A 343 5.93 11.48 -15.72
CA GLY A 343 6.23 12.80 -16.30
C GLY A 343 6.91 13.76 -15.33
N LEU A 344 7.60 13.25 -14.30
CA LEU A 344 8.19 14.04 -13.21
C LEU A 344 9.70 14.15 -13.29
N ASP A 345 10.36 13.33 -14.10
CA ASP A 345 11.82 13.26 -14.21
C ASP A 345 12.48 14.51 -14.80
N GLN A 346 11.68 15.36 -15.49
CA GLN A 346 12.15 16.62 -16.07
C GLN A 346 12.02 17.82 -15.11
N LEU A 347 11.33 17.67 -14.00
CA LEU A 347 11.23 18.71 -12.98
C LEU A 347 12.55 18.79 -12.21
N ASP A 348 13.01 20.01 -11.93
CA ASP A 348 14.06 20.18 -10.94
C ASP A 348 13.50 19.98 -9.51
N ARG A 349 14.37 19.98 -8.51
CA ARG A 349 13.98 19.72 -7.11
C ARG A 349 12.96 20.71 -6.56
N ASP A 350 13.10 21.98 -6.90
CA ASP A 350 12.22 23.03 -6.39
C ASP A 350 10.84 22.91 -7.05
N ALA A 351 10.79 22.68 -8.36
CA ALA A 351 9.54 22.44 -9.08
C ALA A 351 8.82 21.16 -8.61
N LEU A 352 9.57 20.06 -8.34
CA LEU A 352 8.98 18.84 -7.78
C LEU A 352 8.41 19.11 -6.38
N LYS A 353 9.13 19.83 -5.53
CA LYS A 353 8.67 20.19 -4.18
C LYS A 353 7.43 21.08 -4.22
N GLU A 354 7.38 22.06 -5.12
CA GLU A 354 6.22 22.92 -5.33
C GLU A 354 5.02 22.10 -5.79
N LEU A 355 5.22 21.16 -6.75
CA LEU A 355 4.18 20.25 -7.19
C LEU A 355 3.64 19.38 -6.05
N LEU A 356 4.52 18.79 -5.23
CA LEU A 356 4.10 17.98 -4.07
C LEU A 356 3.29 18.78 -3.07
N HIS A 357 3.62 20.06 -2.90
CA HIS A 357 2.92 20.94 -1.99
C HIS A 357 1.59 21.48 -2.55
N GLU A 358 1.60 22.02 -3.77
CA GLU A 358 0.44 22.71 -4.35
C GLU A 358 -0.53 21.75 -5.10
N GLY A 359 -0.05 20.63 -5.64
CA GLY A 359 -0.78 19.75 -6.53
C GLY A 359 -0.72 20.19 -8.00
N LEU A 360 -1.53 19.55 -8.83
CA LEU A 360 -1.66 19.82 -10.28
C LEU A 360 -2.77 20.83 -10.55
#